data_5b519ad65743f82da238f45d84e35076
#
_entry.id   5b519ad65743f82da238f45d84e35076
#
_cell.length_a   1.000
_cell.length_b   1.000
_cell.length_c   1.000
_cell.angle_alpha   90.00
_cell.angle_beta   90.00
_cell.angle_gamma   90.00
#
_symmetry.space_group_name_H-M   'P 1'
#
loop_
_entity.id
_entity.type
_entity.pdbx_description
1 polymer ?
#
loop_
_entity_poly.entity_id
_entity_poly.type
_entity_poly.pdbx_seq_one_letter_code
_entity_poly.pdbx_strand_id
1 'polypeptide(L)'
;MIRIVLPYHLRTLAQIQGEVRLDVESPVTQRAVFDALEDRYPQLRGTIRDQASGQRRPFIRFFAERQDLSNESPDAPLPERVASGDEVLMVVGALAGG
;
A
#
# COMPACT_ATOMS: atom_id res chain seq x y z
N MET A 1 0.17 14.52 0.74
CA MET A 1 0.89 13.51 -0.09
C MET A 1 1.22 12.32 0.77
N ILE A 2 0.74 11.15 0.40
CA ILE A 2 1.06 9.93 1.13
C ILE A 2 2.35 9.33 0.59
N ARG A 3 3.16 8.73 1.47
CA ARG A 3 4.41 8.05 1.10
C ARG A 3 4.28 6.56 1.39
N ILE A 4 4.61 5.74 0.40
CA ILE A 4 4.45 4.29 0.47
C ILE A 4 5.78 3.64 0.21
N VAL A 5 6.17 2.69 1.08
CA VAL A 5 7.37 1.87 0.89
C VAL A 5 6.92 0.46 0.51
N LEU A 6 7.38 0.00 -0.64
CA LEU A 6 7.03 -1.32 -1.16
C LEU A 6 8.17 -2.31 -0.91
N PRO A 7 7.86 -3.61 -0.79
CA PRO A 7 8.92 -4.61 -0.69
C PRO A 7 9.72 -4.70 -2.00
N TYR A 8 10.93 -5.20 -1.89
CA TYR A 8 11.88 -5.21 -3.00
C TYR A 8 11.31 -5.85 -4.27
N HIS A 9 10.65 -7.01 -4.14
CA HIS A 9 10.15 -7.70 -5.32
C HIS A 9 9.07 -6.91 -6.07
N LEU A 10 8.28 -6.09 -5.36
CA LEU A 10 7.29 -5.24 -6.01
C LEU A 10 7.92 -4.00 -6.61
N ARG A 11 8.95 -3.45 -5.96
CA ARG A 11 9.69 -2.33 -6.54
C ARG A 11 10.36 -2.75 -7.84
N THR A 12 10.93 -3.92 -7.87
CA THR A 12 11.57 -4.45 -9.09
C THR A 12 10.54 -4.64 -10.19
N LEU A 13 9.40 -5.22 -9.86
CA LEU A 13 8.32 -5.45 -10.83
C LEU A 13 7.86 -4.15 -11.48
N ALA A 14 7.68 -3.10 -10.70
CA ALA A 14 7.17 -1.82 -11.18
C ALA A 14 8.28 -0.82 -11.53
N GLN A 15 9.54 -1.23 -11.42
CA GLN A 15 10.71 -0.38 -11.72
C GLN A 15 10.73 0.89 -10.88
N ILE A 16 10.43 0.74 -9.60
CA ILE A 16 10.40 1.84 -8.64
C ILE A 16 11.70 1.87 -7.85
N GLN A 17 12.28 3.05 -7.71
CA GLN A 17 13.43 3.29 -6.83
C GLN A 17 12.96 4.13 -5.65
N GLY A 18 13.17 3.61 -4.43
CA GLY A 18 12.81 4.31 -3.22
C GLY A 18 11.33 4.21 -2.91
N GLU A 19 10.81 5.23 -2.23
CA GLU A 19 9.39 5.28 -1.87
C GLU A 19 8.54 5.86 -2.99
N VAL A 20 7.26 5.50 -2.97
CA VAL A 20 6.27 6.07 -3.89
C VAL A 20 5.55 7.20 -3.16
N ARG A 21 5.37 8.32 -3.82
CA ARG A 21 4.62 9.47 -3.30
C ARG A 21 3.39 9.67 -4.16
N LEU A 22 2.23 9.70 -3.51
CA LEU A 22 0.95 9.83 -4.21
C LEU A 22 0.12 10.94 -3.57
N ASP A 23 -0.56 11.71 -4.41
CA ASP A 23 -1.58 12.63 -3.95
C ASP A 23 -2.92 11.91 -3.98
N VAL A 24 -3.53 11.80 -2.81
CA VAL A 24 -4.82 11.13 -2.64
C VAL A 24 -5.76 12.10 -1.94
N GLU A 25 -6.94 12.30 -2.49
CA GLU A 25 -7.93 13.18 -1.89
C GLU A 25 -8.47 12.61 -0.58
N SER A 26 -8.82 13.50 0.33
CA SER A 26 -9.46 13.11 1.60
C SER A 26 -10.89 12.60 1.34
N PRO A 27 -11.34 11.60 2.09
CA PRO A 27 -10.59 10.89 3.15
C PRO A 27 -9.56 9.93 2.56
N VAL A 28 -8.36 9.91 3.16
CA VAL A 28 -7.28 9.02 2.71
C VAL A 28 -7.48 7.67 3.34
N THR A 29 -7.90 6.71 2.54
CA THR A 29 -8.19 5.33 2.98
C THR A 29 -7.23 4.36 2.29
N GLN A 30 -7.13 3.15 2.81
CA GLN A 30 -6.35 2.11 2.13
C GLN A 30 -6.85 1.91 0.70
N ARG A 31 -8.16 1.83 0.51
CA ARG A 31 -8.74 1.64 -0.82
C ARG A 31 -8.32 2.73 -1.77
N ALA A 32 -8.43 3.98 -1.36
CA ALA A 32 -8.06 5.11 -2.21
C ALA A 32 -6.58 5.12 -2.55
N VAL A 33 -5.74 4.79 -1.56
CA VAL A 33 -4.29 4.76 -1.75
C VAL A 33 -3.89 3.67 -2.75
N PHE A 34 -4.42 2.46 -2.58
CA PHE A 34 -4.02 1.35 -3.46
C PHE A 34 -4.69 1.46 -4.84
N ASP A 35 -5.86 2.08 -4.94
CA ASP A 35 -6.43 2.42 -6.24
C ASP A 35 -5.49 3.37 -7.00
N ALA A 36 -5.02 4.42 -6.34
CA ALA A 36 -4.11 5.38 -6.96
C ALA A 36 -2.76 4.74 -7.31
N LEU A 37 -2.25 3.87 -6.44
CA LEU A 37 -1.00 3.16 -6.68
C LEU A 37 -1.11 2.26 -7.92
N GLU A 38 -2.20 1.53 -8.04
CA GLU A 38 -2.41 0.61 -9.16
C GLU A 38 -2.71 1.35 -10.46
N ASP A 39 -3.31 2.53 -10.38
CA ASP A 39 -3.49 3.37 -11.56
C ASP A 39 -2.16 3.87 -12.09
N ARG A 40 -1.27 4.26 -11.21
CA ARG A 40 0.05 4.75 -11.60
C ARG A 40 0.98 3.63 -12.03
N TYR A 41 0.88 2.47 -11.38
CA TYR A 41 1.71 1.30 -11.65
C TYR A 41 0.83 0.08 -11.91
N PRO A 42 0.27 -0.04 -13.13
CA PRO A 42 -0.62 -1.16 -13.46
C PRO A 42 0.01 -2.53 -13.25
N GLN A 43 1.35 -2.62 -13.29
CA GLN A 43 2.06 -3.87 -13.03
C GLN A 43 1.80 -4.42 -11.63
N LEU A 44 1.38 -3.56 -10.69
CA LEU A 44 1.12 -3.96 -9.31
C LEU A 44 -0.28 -4.52 -9.10
N ARG A 45 -1.14 -4.47 -10.10
CA ARG A 45 -2.49 -5.03 -9.97
C ARG A 45 -2.41 -6.52 -9.67
N GLY A 46 -3.15 -6.96 -8.66
CA GLY A 46 -3.18 -8.36 -8.24
C GLY A 46 -2.02 -8.78 -7.36
N THR A 47 -1.06 -7.91 -7.08
CA THR A 47 0.10 -8.26 -6.25
C THR A 47 -0.12 -7.96 -4.78
N ILE A 48 -0.77 -6.86 -4.47
CA ILE A 48 -1.04 -6.41 -3.10
C ILE A 48 -2.46 -6.79 -2.71
N ARG A 49 -3.40 -6.58 -3.61
CA ARG A 49 -4.80 -6.91 -3.44
C ARG A 49 -5.22 -7.89 -4.52
N ASP A 50 -6.14 -8.78 -4.17
CA ASP A 50 -6.75 -9.68 -5.16
C ASP A 50 -7.49 -8.81 -6.18
N GLN A 51 -7.25 -9.06 -7.46
CA GLN A 51 -7.80 -8.22 -8.52
C GLN A 51 -9.32 -8.32 -8.64
N ALA A 52 -9.88 -9.49 -8.34
CA ALA A 52 -11.32 -9.70 -8.43
C ALA A 52 -12.06 -9.18 -7.19
N SER A 53 -11.55 -9.46 -5.98
CA SER A 53 -12.24 -9.12 -4.74
C SER A 53 -11.81 -7.78 -4.16
N GLY A 54 -10.63 -7.27 -4.53
CA GLY A 54 -10.06 -6.07 -3.94
C GLY A 54 -9.52 -6.26 -2.54
N GLN A 55 -9.53 -7.48 -2.03
CA GLN A 55 -9.06 -7.77 -0.69
C GLN A 55 -7.55 -7.95 -0.65
N ARG A 56 -6.94 -7.58 0.48
CA ARG A 56 -5.50 -7.78 0.70
C ARG A 56 -5.15 -9.26 0.53
N ARG A 57 -4.04 -9.50 -0.17
CA ARG A 57 -3.56 -10.86 -0.34
C ARG A 57 -3.00 -11.40 0.99
N PRO A 58 -3.09 -12.73 1.23
CA PRO A 58 -2.79 -13.31 2.54
C PRO A 58 -1.39 -13.05 3.07
N PHE A 59 -0.39 -12.94 2.20
CA PHE A 59 1.00 -12.75 2.62
C PHE A 59 1.45 -11.28 2.57
N ILE A 60 0.53 -10.38 2.30
CA ILE A 60 0.80 -8.94 2.28
C ILE A 60 0.30 -8.33 3.58
N ARG A 61 1.12 -7.49 4.20
CA ARG A 61 0.76 -6.76 5.40
C ARG A 61 1.06 -5.28 5.26
N PHE A 62 0.28 -4.46 5.94
CA PHE A 62 0.42 -3.01 5.94
C PHE A 62 0.80 -2.54 7.33
N PHE A 63 1.86 -1.74 7.41
CA PHE A 63 2.34 -1.19 8.68
C PHE A 63 2.50 0.31 8.58
N ALA A 64 2.17 1.00 9.65
CA ALA A 64 2.48 2.42 9.82
C ALA A 64 2.56 2.71 11.31
N GLU A 65 3.45 3.60 11.70
CA GLU A 65 3.62 4.01 13.11
C GLU A 65 3.77 2.81 14.05
N ARG A 66 4.49 1.78 13.60
CA ARG A 66 4.73 0.52 14.34
C ARG A 66 3.46 -0.28 14.61
N GLN A 67 2.39 -0.02 13.87
CA GLN A 67 1.14 -0.76 14.00
C GLN A 67 0.85 -1.52 12.71
N ASP A 68 0.32 -2.74 12.89
CA ASP A 68 -0.14 -3.55 11.77
C ASP A 68 -1.57 -3.10 11.41
N LEU A 69 -1.72 -2.51 10.25
CA LEU A 69 -3.00 -2.01 9.76
C LEU A 69 -3.69 -2.98 8.82
N SER A 70 -3.16 -4.21 8.68
CA SER A 70 -3.63 -5.17 7.68
C SER A 70 -5.10 -5.56 7.86
N ASN A 71 -5.58 -5.58 9.10
CA ASN A 71 -6.94 -5.99 9.41
C ASN A 71 -7.92 -4.82 9.58
N GLU A 72 -7.44 -3.60 9.36
CA GLU A 72 -8.33 -2.44 9.37
C GLU A 72 -9.19 -2.43 8.11
N SER A 73 -10.38 -1.84 8.22
CA SER A 73 -11.25 -1.71 7.05
C SER A 73 -10.56 -0.91 5.96
N PRO A 74 -10.63 -1.37 4.69
CA PRO A 74 -10.09 -0.60 3.58
C PRO A 74 -10.73 0.79 3.41
N ASP A 75 -11.92 0.97 3.97
CA ASP A 75 -12.66 2.21 3.85
C ASP A 75 -12.49 3.12 5.07
N ALA A 76 -11.79 2.67 6.09
CA ALA A 76 -11.50 3.50 7.25
C ALA A 76 -10.38 4.50 6.92
N PRO A 77 -10.46 5.73 7.43
CA PRO A 77 -9.38 6.68 7.22
C PRO A 77 -8.07 6.17 7.83
N LEU A 78 -6.96 6.38 7.12
CA LEU A 78 -5.65 6.08 7.64
C LEU A 78 -5.29 7.08 8.75
N PRO A 79 -4.34 6.72 9.63
CA PRO A 79 -3.87 7.68 10.63
C PRO A 79 -3.44 9.00 9.98
N GLU A 80 -3.71 10.10 10.66
CA GLU A 80 -3.47 11.42 10.09
C GLU A 80 -2.02 11.62 9.66
N ARG A 81 -1.06 11.15 10.45
CA ARG A 81 0.35 11.30 10.11
C ARG A 81 0.76 10.50 8.89
N VAL A 82 0.05 9.40 8.61
CA VAL A 82 0.27 8.63 7.39
C VAL A 82 -0.34 9.37 6.21
N ALA A 83 -1.56 9.85 6.36
CA ALA A 83 -2.26 10.57 5.29
C ALA A 83 -1.52 11.85 4.91
N SER A 84 -0.87 12.53 5.87
CA SER A 84 -0.12 13.76 5.62
C SER A 84 1.25 13.52 5.02
N GLY A 85 1.78 12.30 5.11
CA GLY A 85 3.12 11.97 4.65
C GLY A 85 4.20 12.12 5.73
N ASP A 86 3.82 12.44 6.97
CA ASP A 86 4.78 12.48 8.07
C ASP A 86 5.35 11.10 8.39
N GLU A 87 4.49 10.08 8.28
CA GLU A 87 4.88 8.69 8.47
C GLU A 87 4.62 7.90 7.19
N VAL A 88 5.49 6.97 6.86
CA VAL A 88 5.32 6.13 5.67
C VAL A 88 4.29 5.03 5.92
N LEU A 89 3.58 4.64 4.87
CA LEU A 89 2.81 3.41 4.85
C LEU A 89 3.71 2.34 4.25
N MET A 90 4.00 1.31 5.03
CA MET A 90 4.90 0.24 4.60
C MET A 90 4.10 -0.98 4.17
N VAL A 91 4.33 -1.45 2.96
CA VAL A 91 3.78 -2.70 2.46
C VAL A 91 4.87 -3.75 2.62
N VAL A 92 4.55 -4.81 3.35
CA VAL A 92 5.48 -5.91 3.61
C VAL A 92 4.92 -7.17 2.98
N GLY A 93 5.74 -7.86 2.22
CA GLY A 93 5.34 -9.10 1.60
C GLY A 93 6.23 -10.24 2.06
N ALA A 94 5.60 -11.32 2.54
CA ALA A 94 6.31 -12.56 2.77
C ALA A 94 6.31 -13.34 1.46
N LEU A 95 7.49 -13.66 0.96
CA LEU A 95 7.57 -14.51 -0.23
C LEU A 95 7.25 -15.94 0.19
N ALA A 96 6.33 -16.56 -0.52
CA ALA A 96 6.01 -17.95 -0.29
C ALA A 96 7.25 -18.81 -0.54
N GLY A 97 7.69 -19.56 0.46
CA GLY A 97 8.86 -20.42 0.36
C GLY A 97 10.18 -19.71 0.45
N GLY A 98 10.17 -18.44 0.78
CA GLY A 98 11.41 -17.69 0.86
C GLY A 98 11.51 -16.86 2.10
#